data_457062d2d10ab0e65e9dc4f5868c8a97
#
_entry.id   457062d2d10ab0e65e9dc4f5868c8a97
#
_cell.length_a   1.000
_cell.length_b   1.000
_cell.length_c   1.000
_cell.angle_alpha   90.00
_cell.angle_beta   90.00
_cell.angle_gamma   90.00
#
_symmetry.space_group_name_H-M   'P 1'
#
loop_
_entity.id
_entity.type
_entity.pdbx_description
1 polymer ?
#
loop_
_entity_poly.entity_id
_entity_poly.type
_entity_poly.pdbx_seq_one_letter_code
_entity_poly.pdbx_strand_id
1 'polypeptide(L)'
;LLNQPLTNEAIDSPAFTEALTAVMTEVNANGSTHAGGTADVYSADFAQGKSAVFINGVWAAGGMKDNKALQPGLYPGGVAISAAGGGITISNQLSEPKKKLALEFLEYMTSEKVQKVIFEKVGANPANSKVDIDGIVKANSDPTVQILGKALKQVHGANQTVTTIANAWGGDVKDALINALTESAADGVNIEQKVQETKDVLKALIN
;
A
#
# COMPACT_ATOMS: atom_id res chain seq x y z
N LEU A 1 -17.83 -0.95 1.11
CA LEU A 1 -17.10 -1.88 2.01
C LEU A 1 -15.84 -1.25 2.62
N LEU A 2 -15.22 -0.31 1.92
CA LEU A 2 -14.00 0.35 2.40
C LEU A 2 -14.31 1.23 3.62
N ASN A 3 -13.47 1.16 4.65
CA ASN A 3 -13.60 1.89 5.92
C ASN A 3 -14.74 1.42 6.85
N GLN A 4 -15.28 0.23 6.63
CA GLN A 4 -16.28 -0.37 7.54
C GLN A 4 -15.70 -1.63 8.19
N PRO A 5 -16.11 -1.98 9.40
CA PRO A 5 -15.80 -3.28 9.98
C PRO A 5 -16.27 -4.40 9.04
N LEU A 6 -15.52 -5.49 8.99
CA LEU A 6 -15.97 -6.66 8.25
C LEU A 6 -17.12 -7.31 9.02
N THR A 7 -18.25 -7.49 8.37
CA THR A 7 -19.45 -8.12 8.92
C THR A 7 -19.90 -9.27 8.03
N ASN A 8 -20.74 -10.14 8.54
CA ASN A 8 -21.32 -11.23 7.74
C ASN A 8 -22.08 -10.71 6.52
N GLU A 9 -22.84 -9.60 6.66
CA GLU A 9 -23.55 -8.96 5.56
C GLU A 9 -22.58 -8.41 4.52
N ALA A 10 -21.44 -7.85 4.95
CA ALA A 10 -20.41 -7.36 4.04
C ALA A 10 -19.79 -8.52 3.25
N ILE A 11 -19.46 -9.63 3.91
CA ILE A 11 -18.89 -10.84 3.28
C ILE A 11 -19.90 -11.45 2.29
N ASP A 12 -21.19 -11.42 2.61
CA ASP A 12 -22.24 -11.97 1.74
C ASP A 12 -22.66 -11.04 0.61
N SER A 13 -22.19 -9.80 0.62
CA SER A 13 -22.57 -8.85 -0.42
C SER A 13 -22.07 -9.26 -1.82
N PRO A 14 -22.84 -8.97 -2.88
CA PRO A 14 -22.39 -9.20 -4.26
C PRO A 14 -21.05 -8.52 -4.55
N ALA A 15 -20.86 -7.29 -4.07
CA ALA A 15 -19.63 -6.52 -4.30
C ALA A 15 -18.39 -7.20 -3.70
N PHE A 16 -18.51 -7.83 -2.53
CA PHE A 16 -17.40 -8.59 -1.93
C PHE A 16 -17.09 -9.84 -2.76
N THR A 17 -18.13 -10.58 -3.16
CA THR A 17 -18.00 -11.78 -3.98
C THR A 17 -17.37 -11.46 -5.33
N GLU A 18 -17.85 -10.43 -6.03
CA GLU A 18 -17.30 -9.97 -7.31
C GLU A 18 -15.83 -9.55 -7.18
N ALA A 19 -15.47 -8.76 -6.16
CA ALA A 19 -14.10 -8.32 -5.94
C ALA A 19 -13.17 -9.50 -5.67
N LEU A 20 -13.56 -10.42 -4.81
CA LEU A 20 -12.75 -11.60 -4.46
C LEU A 20 -12.59 -12.52 -5.68
N THR A 21 -13.69 -12.78 -6.44
CA THR A 21 -13.65 -13.55 -7.67
C THR A 21 -12.71 -12.92 -8.70
N ALA A 22 -12.81 -11.62 -8.92
CA ALA A 22 -11.97 -10.91 -9.89
C ALA A 22 -10.48 -11.03 -9.55
N VAL A 23 -10.10 -10.81 -8.30
CA VAL A 23 -8.70 -10.89 -7.87
C VAL A 23 -8.20 -12.34 -7.94
N MET A 24 -8.96 -13.32 -7.48
CA MET A 24 -8.58 -14.74 -7.56
C MET A 24 -8.47 -15.24 -9.00
N THR A 25 -9.36 -14.81 -9.89
CA THR A 25 -9.30 -15.13 -11.32
C THR A 25 -8.04 -14.56 -11.96
N GLU A 26 -7.71 -13.32 -11.65
CA GLU A 26 -6.49 -12.67 -12.15
C GLU A 26 -5.23 -13.38 -11.63
N VAL A 27 -5.20 -13.72 -10.35
CA VAL A 27 -4.10 -14.48 -9.75
C VAL A 27 -3.97 -15.88 -10.39
N ASN A 28 -5.05 -16.56 -10.69
CA ASN A 28 -5.03 -17.88 -11.34
C ASN A 28 -4.58 -17.81 -12.81
N ALA A 29 -5.09 -16.85 -13.57
CA ALA A 29 -4.87 -16.78 -15.01
C ALA A 29 -3.49 -16.22 -15.42
N ASN A 30 -3.04 -15.15 -14.74
CA ASN A 30 -1.83 -14.44 -15.12
C ASN A 30 -0.92 -14.21 -13.94
N GLY A 31 -1.25 -14.81 -12.89
CA GLY A 31 -0.92 -14.34 -11.71
C GLY A 31 0.43 -14.18 -11.29
N SER A 32 0.71 -14.45 -10.57
CA SER A 32 1.87 -14.27 -9.85
C SER A 32 2.70 -15.50 -10.05
N THR A 33 3.68 -15.38 -10.87
CA THR A 33 4.76 -16.38 -10.97
C THR A 33 5.42 -16.61 -9.59
N HIS A 34 5.06 -15.80 -8.61
CA HIS A 34 5.63 -15.79 -7.26
C HIS A 34 4.57 -15.66 -6.16
N ALA A 35 3.38 -16.23 -6.35
CA ALA A 35 2.39 -16.29 -5.28
C ALA A 35 3.03 -16.82 -3.98
N GLY A 36 2.86 -16.08 -2.88
CA GLY A 36 3.50 -16.39 -1.61
C GLY A 36 4.96 -15.92 -1.46
N GLY A 37 5.51 -15.19 -2.42
CA GLY A 37 6.82 -14.55 -2.32
C GLY A 37 6.84 -13.32 -1.40
N THR A 38 8.01 -12.73 -1.27
CA THR A 38 8.20 -11.48 -0.50
C THR A 38 8.05 -10.25 -1.39
N ALA A 39 7.78 -9.09 -0.77
CA ALA A 39 7.70 -7.82 -1.47
C ALA A 39 8.99 -7.48 -2.25
N ASP A 40 10.15 -7.92 -1.77
CA ASP A 40 11.44 -7.71 -2.42
C ASP A 40 11.54 -8.48 -3.74
N VAL A 41 11.02 -9.71 -3.79
CA VAL A 41 10.99 -10.53 -5.00
C VAL A 41 10.12 -9.86 -6.07
N TYR A 42 8.94 -9.41 -5.71
CA TYR A 42 8.03 -8.74 -6.65
C TYR A 42 8.60 -7.42 -7.16
N SER A 43 9.23 -6.65 -6.28
CA SER A 43 9.89 -5.40 -6.65
C SER A 43 11.03 -5.64 -7.64
N ALA A 44 11.84 -6.68 -7.42
CA ALA A 44 12.94 -7.05 -8.29
C ALA A 44 12.45 -7.51 -9.68
N ASP A 45 11.40 -8.32 -9.73
CA ASP A 45 10.85 -8.81 -10.99
C ASP A 45 10.24 -7.68 -11.83
N PHE A 46 9.52 -6.75 -11.20
CA PHE A 46 9.02 -5.58 -11.89
C PHE A 46 10.16 -4.67 -12.37
N ALA A 47 11.17 -4.43 -11.55
CA ALA A 47 12.33 -3.63 -11.93
C ALA A 47 13.08 -4.23 -13.14
N GLN A 48 13.08 -5.56 -13.28
CA GLN A 48 13.67 -6.30 -14.39
C GLN A 48 12.73 -6.42 -15.63
N GLY A 49 11.52 -5.86 -15.56
CA GLY A 49 10.57 -5.91 -16.66
C GLY A 49 9.86 -7.24 -16.86
N LYS A 50 9.87 -8.14 -15.87
CA LYS A 50 9.17 -9.43 -15.91
C LYS A 50 7.67 -9.30 -15.66
N SER A 51 7.22 -8.17 -15.12
CA SER A 51 5.82 -7.86 -14.85
C SER A 51 5.46 -6.53 -15.48
N ALA A 52 4.30 -6.45 -16.11
CA ALA A 52 3.81 -5.22 -16.76
C ALA A 52 3.22 -4.23 -15.76
N VAL A 53 2.68 -4.73 -14.65
CA VAL A 53 2.04 -3.93 -13.60
C VAL A 53 2.57 -4.38 -12.24
N PHE A 54 2.80 -3.41 -11.37
CA PHE A 54 3.20 -3.66 -9.99
C PHE A 54 2.40 -2.75 -9.06
N ILE A 55 1.64 -3.36 -8.18
CA ILE A 55 0.83 -2.66 -7.19
C ILE A 55 1.64 -2.54 -5.91
N ASN A 56 2.09 -1.32 -5.60
CA ASN A 56 2.86 -1.03 -4.39
C ASN A 56 2.69 0.45 -4.01
N GLY A 57 3.29 0.83 -2.91
CA GLY A 57 3.34 2.22 -2.48
C GLY A 57 4.52 3.00 -3.08
N VAL A 58 4.49 4.31 -2.89
CA VAL A 58 5.52 5.23 -3.40
C VAL A 58 6.93 4.93 -2.88
N TRP A 59 7.06 4.26 -1.75
CA TRP A 59 8.35 3.81 -1.20
C TRP A 59 9.13 2.84 -2.10
N ALA A 60 8.44 2.17 -3.03
CA ALA A 60 9.09 1.27 -3.98
C ALA A 60 9.90 2.00 -5.07
N ALA A 61 9.71 3.31 -5.24
CA ALA A 61 10.35 4.10 -6.30
C ALA A 61 11.87 4.00 -6.30
N GLY A 62 12.50 3.95 -5.11
CA GLY A 62 13.96 3.86 -4.97
C GLY A 62 14.57 2.60 -5.58
N GLY A 63 13.89 1.46 -5.48
CA GLY A 63 14.33 0.19 -6.07
C GLY A 63 14.13 0.09 -7.59
N MET A 64 13.44 1.07 -8.19
CA MET A 64 13.02 1.03 -9.59
C MET A 64 13.65 2.13 -10.45
N LYS A 65 14.57 2.91 -9.91
CA LYS A 65 15.18 4.07 -10.56
C LYS A 65 15.82 3.80 -11.93
N ASP A 66 16.26 2.56 -12.15
CA ASP A 66 16.93 2.14 -13.38
C ASP A 66 15.92 1.70 -14.46
N ASN A 67 14.66 1.49 -14.11
CA ASN A 67 13.61 1.19 -15.08
C ASN A 67 13.04 2.47 -15.68
N LYS A 68 13.60 2.87 -16.83
CA LYS A 68 13.19 4.10 -17.54
C LYS A 68 11.76 4.06 -18.11
N ALA A 69 11.17 2.87 -18.22
CA ALA A 69 9.80 2.68 -18.70
C ALA A 69 8.75 2.86 -17.60
N LEU A 70 9.19 2.96 -16.34
CA LEU A 70 8.30 3.08 -15.19
C LEU A 70 7.42 4.32 -15.29
N GLN A 71 6.12 4.12 -15.17
CA GLN A 71 5.14 5.18 -15.03
C GLN A 71 4.27 4.87 -13.80
N PRO A 72 4.20 5.78 -12.82
CA PRO A 72 3.25 5.64 -11.74
C PRO A 72 1.83 5.83 -12.25
N GLY A 73 0.87 5.13 -11.67
CA GLY A 73 -0.55 5.20 -12.02
C GLY A 73 -1.43 5.11 -10.77
N LEU A 74 -2.70 5.47 -10.96
CA LEU A 74 -3.76 5.23 -9.99
C LEU A 74 -4.44 3.90 -10.28
N TYR A 75 -5.16 3.37 -9.30
CA TYR A 75 -6.06 2.25 -9.55
C TYR A 75 -7.16 2.64 -10.56
N PRO A 76 -7.78 1.65 -11.23
CA PRO A 76 -8.89 1.91 -12.14
C PRO A 76 -9.95 2.82 -11.50
N GLY A 77 -10.51 3.72 -12.29
CA GLY A 77 -11.44 4.74 -11.79
C GLY A 77 -10.77 5.97 -11.15
N GLY A 78 -9.45 6.07 -11.19
CA GLY A 78 -8.73 7.21 -10.61
C GLY A 78 -8.68 7.16 -9.07
N VAL A 79 -8.62 5.96 -8.51
CA VAL A 79 -8.60 5.74 -7.06
C VAL A 79 -7.17 5.69 -6.54
N ALA A 80 -6.90 6.41 -5.45
CA ALA A 80 -5.68 6.27 -4.67
C ALA A 80 -5.96 5.52 -3.36
N ILE A 81 -5.04 4.66 -2.96
CA ILE A 81 -5.07 4.04 -1.63
C ILE A 81 -4.11 4.79 -0.73
N SER A 82 -4.64 5.36 0.34
CA SER A 82 -3.85 5.97 1.41
C SER A 82 -3.69 4.95 2.54
N ALA A 83 -2.50 4.39 2.66
CA ALA A 83 -2.16 3.70 3.90
C ALA A 83 -2.02 4.75 5.00
N ALA A 84 -2.66 4.54 6.14
CA ALA A 84 -2.34 5.32 7.33
C ALA A 84 -0.83 5.15 7.59
N GLY A 85 -0.08 6.22 7.42
CA GLY A 85 1.37 6.20 7.60
C GLY A 85 1.76 5.82 9.02
N GLY A 86 3.01 5.42 9.21
CA GLY A 86 3.56 5.22 10.54
C GLY A 86 3.47 6.51 11.36
N GLY A 87 2.96 6.40 12.57
CA GLY A 87 2.97 7.50 13.52
C GLY A 87 4.17 7.37 14.47
N ILE A 88 4.66 8.49 14.97
CA ILE A 88 5.61 8.49 16.06
C ILE A 88 4.83 8.69 17.34
N THR A 89 4.98 7.79 18.30
CA THR A 89 4.31 7.84 19.61
C THR A 89 5.33 8.08 20.71
N ILE A 90 4.91 8.77 21.75
CA ILE A 90 5.71 9.01 22.95
C ILE A 90 5.11 8.19 24.07
N SER A 91 5.95 7.44 24.81
CA SER A 91 5.52 6.70 25.99
C SER A 91 4.96 7.66 27.05
N ASN A 92 3.81 7.31 27.62
CA ASN A 92 3.21 8.05 28.74
C ASN A 92 3.94 7.86 30.06
N GLN A 93 4.89 6.92 30.13
CA GLN A 93 5.69 6.61 31.32
C GLN A 93 7.00 7.41 31.40
N LEU A 94 7.26 8.31 30.45
CA LEU A 94 8.45 9.16 30.49
C LEU A 94 8.37 10.19 31.61
N SER A 95 9.51 10.44 32.26
CA SER A 95 9.66 11.60 33.14
C SER A 95 9.50 12.91 32.36
N GLU A 96 9.04 13.98 32.97
CA GLU A 96 8.80 15.25 32.31
C GLU A 96 10.01 15.80 31.51
N PRO A 97 11.26 15.73 31.99
CA PRO A 97 12.41 16.14 31.16
C PRO A 97 12.58 15.31 29.90
N LYS A 98 12.36 13.98 29.98
CA LYS A 98 12.44 13.08 28.83
C LYS A 98 11.29 13.29 27.86
N LYS A 99 10.10 13.57 28.36
CA LYS A 99 8.93 13.88 27.55
C LYS A 99 9.13 15.18 26.76
N LYS A 100 9.66 16.21 27.42
CA LYS A 100 10.01 17.48 26.75
C LYS A 100 11.00 17.25 25.61
N LEU A 101 12.09 16.52 25.86
CA LEU A 101 13.08 16.20 24.83
C LEU A 101 12.47 15.39 23.65
N ALA A 102 11.59 14.43 23.97
CA ALA A 102 10.90 13.66 22.94
C ALA A 102 9.98 14.53 22.07
N LEU A 103 9.30 15.51 22.67
CA LEU A 103 8.47 16.47 21.92
C LEU A 103 9.33 17.37 21.03
N GLU A 104 10.43 17.91 21.54
CA GLU A 104 11.39 18.71 20.75
C GLU A 104 11.93 17.90 19.55
N PHE A 105 12.23 16.60 19.77
CA PHE A 105 12.65 15.71 18.68
C PHE A 105 11.54 15.51 17.64
N LEU A 106 10.30 15.33 18.07
CA LEU A 106 9.16 15.20 17.16
C LEU A 106 8.94 16.47 16.32
N GLU A 107 9.00 17.64 16.95
CA GLU A 107 8.92 18.93 16.25
C GLU A 107 10.04 19.08 15.22
N TYR A 108 11.26 18.69 15.57
CA TYR A 108 12.39 18.66 14.64
C TYR A 108 12.15 17.71 13.48
N MET A 109 11.72 16.46 13.74
CA MET A 109 11.46 15.44 12.72
C MET A 109 10.34 15.84 11.76
N THR A 110 9.33 16.56 12.25
CA THR A 110 8.20 17.04 11.44
C THR A 110 8.43 18.42 10.82
N SER A 111 9.59 19.02 11.07
CA SER A 111 9.93 20.32 10.46
C SER A 111 10.05 20.23 8.95
N GLU A 112 9.74 21.32 8.24
CA GLU A 112 9.88 21.42 6.79
C GLU A 112 11.28 21.00 6.31
N LYS A 113 12.33 21.44 7.02
CA LYS A 113 13.72 21.10 6.71
C LYS A 113 13.98 19.58 6.70
N VAL A 114 13.55 18.88 7.74
CA VAL A 114 13.78 17.42 7.84
C VAL A 114 12.88 16.66 6.87
N GLN A 115 11.64 17.08 6.73
CA GLN A 115 10.69 16.45 5.81
C GLN A 115 11.11 16.62 4.34
N LYS A 116 11.76 17.73 3.99
CA LYS A 116 12.41 17.89 2.69
C LYS A 116 13.52 16.86 2.47
N VAL A 117 14.39 16.66 3.45
CA VAL A 117 15.47 15.65 3.37
C VAL A 117 14.89 14.23 3.26
N ILE A 118 13.83 13.92 4.01
CA ILE A 118 13.13 12.63 3.93
C ILE A 118 12.59 12.41 2.50
N PHE A 119 11.96 13.40 1.90
CA PHE A 119 11.51 13.28 0.52
C PHE A 119 12.66 13.06 -0.47
N GLU A 120 13.71 13.86 -0.40
CA GLU A 120 14.83 13.83 -1.36
C GLU A 120 15.73 12.60 -1.22
N LYS A 121 15.91 12.08 0.00
CA LYS A 121 16.92 11.05 0.30
C LYS A 121 16.34 9.69 0.64
N VAL A 122 15.14 9.66 1.20
CA VAL A 122 14.47 8.41 1.60
C VAL A 122 13.38 8.02 0.60
N GLY A 123 12.85 8.97 -0.15
CA GLY A 123 11.78 8.73 -1.12
C GLY A 123 10.41 8.52 -0.44
N ALA A 124 10.21 9.12 0.72
CA ALA A 124 8.94 9.03 1.44
C ALA A 124 8.12 10.32 1.30
N ASN A 125 6.79 10.17 1.34
CA ASN A 125 5.88 11.30 1.30
C ASN A 125 6.06 12.19 2.54
N PRO A 126 6.29 13.51 2.39
CA PRO A 126 6.45 14.41 3.52
C PRO A 126 5.18 14.52 4.35
N ALA A 127 5.32 14.44 5.68
CA ALA A 127 4.22 14.69 6.60
C ALA A 127 3.93 16.20 6.82
N ASN A 128 4.81 17.08 6.38
CA ASN A 128 4.68 18.52 6.52
C ASN A 128 4.22 19.16 5.19
N SER A 129 3.02 19.73 5.19
CA SER A 129 2.41 20.33 4.00
C SER A 129 3.12 21.60 3.47
N LYS A 130 4.10 22.14 4.22
CA LYS A 130 4.92 23.29 3.78
C LYS A 130 6.05 22.88 2.84
N VAL A 131 6.35 21.58 2.71
CA VAL A 131 7.38 21.10 1.78
C VAL A 131 6.91 21.33 0.35
N ASP A 132 7.66 22.15 -0.37
CA ASP A 132 7.42 22.43 -1.80
C ASP A 132 7.92 21.26 -2.65
N ILE A 133 7.07 20.24 -2.81
CA ILE A 133 7.37 19.04 -3.60
C ILE A 133 7.63 19.42 -5.06
N ASP A 134 6.82 20.27 -5.66
CA ASP A 134 6.96 20.66 -7.07
C ASP A 134 8.28 21.38 -7.33
N GLY A 135 8.67 22.30 -6.44
CA GLY A 135 9.95 22.97 -6.51
C GLY A 135 11.13 22.02 -6.37
N ILE A 136 11.05 21.05 -5.47
CA ILE A 136 12.10 20.03 -5.29
C ILE A 136 12.22 19.14 -6.54
N VAL A 137 11.11 18.66 -7.06
CA VAL A 137 11.09 17.79 -8.25
C VAL A 137 11.65 18.54 -9.47
N LYS A 138 11.29 19.83 -9.63
CA LYS A 138 11.80 20.66 -10.72
C LYS A 138 13.32 20.90 -10.63
N ALA A 139 13.85 21.01 -9.43
CA ALA A 139 15.27 21.28 -9.17
C ALA A 139 16.16 20.04 -9.08
N ASN A 140 15.57 18.84 -9.02
CA ASN A 140 16.28 17.60 -8.75
C ASN A 140 16.12 16.61 -9.92
N SER A 141 17.24 16.17 -10.51
CA SER A 141 17.25 15.21 -11.62
C SER A 141 17.33 13.73 -11.18
N ASP A 142 17.32 13.45 -9.87
CA ASP A 142 17.34 12.08 -9.37
C ASP A 142 16.09 11.32 -9.84
N PRO A 143 16.24 10.17 -10.52
CA PRO A 143 15.09 9.40 -11.04
C PRO A 143 14.07 9.03 -9.97
N THR A 144 14.53 8.71 -8.76
CA THR A 144 13.64 8.39 -7.64
C THR A 144 12.76 9.57 -7.26
N VAL A 145 13.34 10.76 -7.15
CA VAL A 145 12.60 12.00 -6.85
C VAL A 145 11.60 12.33 -7.95
N GLN A 146 11.97 12.11 -9.22
CA GLN A 146 11.09 12.33 -10.37
C GLN A 146 9.89 11.37 -10.37
N ILE A 147 10.11 10.07 -10.12
CA ILE A 147 9.06 9.07 -10.05
C ILE A 147 8.13 9.38 -8.87
N LEU A 148 8.69 9.66 -7.71
CA LEU A 148 7.94 9.97 -6.50
C LEU A 148 7.06 11.23 -6.69
N GLY A 149 7.62 12.28 -7.28
CA GLY A 149 6.88 13.52 -7.55
C GLY A 149 5.70 13.29 -8.50
N LYS A 150 5.89 12.50 -9.56
CA LYS A 150 4.79 12.12 -10.46
C LYS A 150 3.72 11.31 -9.74
N ALA A 151 4.11 10.35 -8.91
CA ALA A 151 3.18 9.52 -8.15
C ALA A 151 2.34 10.35 -7.17
N LEU A 152 2.98 11.23 -6.42
CA LEU A 152 2.28 12.11 -5.47
C LEU A 152 1.33 13.09 -6.16
N LYS A 153 1.72 13.63 -7.30
CA LYS A 153 0.82 14.49 -8.10
C LYS A 153 -0.44 13.75 -8.55
N GLN A 154 -0.31 12.48 -8.95
CA GLN A 154 -1.46 11.66 -9.29
C GLN A 154 -2.34 11.38 -8.05
N VAL A 155 -1.73 11.03 -6.92
CA VAL A 155 -2.47 10.79 -5.67
C VAL A 155 -3.24 12.04 -5.23
N HIS A 156 -2.64 13.22 -5.32
CA HIS A 156 -3.32 14.49 -5.01
C HIS A 156 -4.45 14.84 -6.00
N GLY A 157 -4.35 14.38 -7.24
CA GLY A 157 -5.37 14.54 -8.27
C GLY A 157 -6.35 13.36 -8.38
N ALA A 158 -6.33 12.41 -7.46
CA ALA A 158 -7.20 11.24 -7.51
C ALA A 158 -8.68 11.62 -7.34
N ASN A 159 -9.55 10.94 -8.07
CA ASN A 159 -10.99 11.12 -7.96
C ASN A 159 -11.52 10.70 -6.58
N GLN A 160 -10.89 9.70 -5.99
CA GLN A 160 -11.23 9.17 -4.69
C GLN A 160 -9.97 8.68 -3.97
N THR A 161 -9.89 8.96 -2.68
CA THR A 161 -8.89 8.37 -1.80
C THR A 161 -9.57 7.42 -0.83
N VAL A 162 -9.07 6.19 -0.75
CA VAL A 162 -9.56 5.18 0.19
C VAL A 162 -8.46 4.80 1.16
N THR A 163 -8.81 4.55 2.41
CA THR A 163 -7.87 4.07 3.42
C THR A 163 -7.78 2.55 3.38
N THR A 164 -6.58 2.02 3.66
CA THR A 164 -6.42 0.58 3.83
C THR A 164 -7.17 0.10 5.06
N ILE A 165 -7.91 -0.98 4.90
CA ILE A 165 -8.73 -1.58 5.94
C ILE A 165 -7.99 -2.61 6.81
N ALA A 166 -6.73 -2.87 6.52
CA ALA A 166 -5.94 -3.90 7.19
C ALA A 166 -5.97 -3.83 8.72
N ASN A 167 -6.09 -2.62 9.28
CA ASN A 167 -6.17 -2.43 10.73
C ASN A 167 -7.57 -2.62 11.29
N ALA A 168 -8.62 -2.48 10.48
CA ALA A 168 -10.01 -2.64 10.92
C ALA A 168 -10.44 -4.11 10.95
N TRP A 169 -9.83 -4.95 10.11
CA TRP A 169 -10.24 -6.34 9.97
C TRP A 169 -9.42 -7.33 10.78
N GLY A 170 -8.33 -6.91 11.39
CA GLY A 170 -7.44 -7.79 12.15
C GLY A 170 -6.43 -8.57 11.30
N GLY A 171 -5.40 -9.09 11.97
CA GLY A 171 -4.32 -9.86 11.33
C GLY A 171 -4.79 -11.16 10.72
N ASP A 172 -5.63 -11.89 11.43
CA ASP A 172 -6.10 -13.22 11.02
C ASP A 172 -6.94 -13.17 9.73
N VAL A 173 -7.78 -12.15 9.59
CA VAL A 173 -8.56 -11.91 8.36
C VAL A 173 -7.64 -11.61 7.18
N LYS A 174 -6.64 -10.76 7.40
CA LYS A 174 -5.64 -10.45 6.38
C LYS A 174 -4.88 -11.70 5.94
N ASP A 175 -4.43 -12.51 6.89
CA ASP A 175 -3.66 -13.72 6.61
C ASP A 175 -4.52 -14.77 5.88
N ALA A 176 -5.80 -14.91 6.26
CA ALA A 176 -6.74 -15.76 5.54
C ALA A 176 -6.93 -15.33 4.08
N LEU A 177 -7.05 -14.04 3.82
CA LEU A 177 -7.14 -13.50 2.45
C LEU A 177 -5.85 -13.75 1.65
N ILE A 178 -4.68 -13.50 2.23
CA ILE A 178 -3.39 -13.75 1.58
C ILE A 178 -3.24 -15.23 1.23
N ASN A 179 -3.58 -16.14 2.16
CA ASN A 179 -3.52 -17.57 1.93
C ASN A 179 -4.45 -17.99 0.81
N ALA A 180 -5.70 -17.54 0.83
CA ALA A 180 -6.68 -17.85 -0.20
C ALA A 180 -6.25 -17.38 -1.60
N LEU A 181 -5.68 -16.17 -1.71
CA LEU A 181 -5.13 -15.66 -2.96
C LEU A 181 -3.91 -16.47 -3.42
N THR A 182 -3.03 -16.86 -2.50
CA THR A 182 -1.86 -17.70 -2.82
C THR A 182 -2.30 -19.08 -3.34
N GLU A 183 -3.27 -19.68 -2.69
CA GLU A 183 -3.82 -20.99 -3.10
C GLU A 183 -4.56 -20.92 -4.44
N SER A 184 -5.19 -19.78 -4.74
CA SER A 184 -5.87 -19.58 -6.03
C SER A 184 -4.93 -19.54 -7.23
N ALA A 185 -3.62 -19.38 -7.01
CA ALA A 185 -2.61 -19.41 -8.08
C ALA A 185 -2.32 -20.81 -8.62
N ALA A 186 -2.77 -21.87 -7.94
CA ALA A 186 -2.50 -23.24 -8.37
C ALA A 186 -3.32 -23.63 -9.60
N ASP A 187 -2.75 -24.49 -10.44
CA ASP A 187 -3.43 -25.01 -11.63
C ASP A 187 -4.68 -25.81 -11.26
N GLY A 188 -5.75 -25.61 -12.02
CA GLY A 188 -6.98 -26.35 -11.87
C GLY A 188 -7.86 -25.98 -10.68
N VAL A 189 -7.57 -24.89 -10.00
CA VAL A 189 -8.41 -24.39 -8.90
C VAL A 189 -9.77 -23.94 -9.42
N ASN A 190 -10.83 -24.39 -8.77
CA ASN A 190 -12.17 -23.87 -8.98
C ASN A 190 -12.33 -22.57 -8.20
N ILE A 191 -12.30 -21.43 -8.90
CA ILE A 191 -12.35 -20.10 -8.29
C ILE A 191 -13.65 -19.87 -7.54
N GLU A 192 -14.81 -20.31 -8.07
CA GLU A 192 -16.10 -20.13 -7.40
C GLU A 192 -16.14 -20.85 -6.05
N GLN A 193 -15.68 -22.12 -6.02
CA GLN A 193 -15.55 -22.87 -4.79
C GLN A 193 -14.58 -22.19 -3.81
N LYS A 194 -13.41 -21.71 -4.30
CA LYS A 194 -12.41 -21.07 -3.47
C LYS A 194 -12.91 -19.76 -2.85
N VAL A 195 -13.68 -19.00 -3.60
CA VAL A 195 -14.37 -17.78 -3.08
C VAL A 195 -15.31 -18.15 -1.94
N GLN A 196 -16.12 -19.20 -2.11
CA GLN A 196 -17.05 -19.62 -1.06
C GLN A 196 -16.31 -20.11 0.20
N GLU A 197 -15.31 -20.97 0.05
CA GLU A 197 -14.46 -21.42 1.16
C GLU A 197 -13.83 -20.25 1.92
N THR A 198 -13.33 -19.26 1.20
CA THR A 198 -12.74 -18.06 1.79
C THR A 198 -13.77 -17.25 2.60
N LYS A 199 -14.97 -17.07 2.05
CA LYS A 199 -16.05 -16.39 2.78
C LYS A 199 -16.42 -17.12 4.07
N ASP A 200 -16.46 -18.44 4.05
CA ASP A 200 -16.78 -19.24 5.23
C ASP A 200 -15.69 -19.12 6.31
N VAL A 201 -14.41 -19.14 5.91
CA VAL A 201 -13.28 -18.88 6.81
C VAL A 201 -13.36 -17.48 7.42
N LEU A 202 -13.62 -16.45 6.61
CA LEU A 202 -13.71 -15.07 7.10
C LEU A 202 -14.84 -14.90 8.11
N LYS A 203 -16.02 -15.51 7.86
CA LYS A 203 -17.14 -15.51 8.81
C LYS A 203 -16.78 -16.18 10.13
N ALA A 204 -16.04 -17.27 10.08
CA ALA A 204 -15.59 -17.96 11.29
C ALA A 204 -14.60 -17.12 12.13
N LEU A 205 -13.81 -16.26 11.49
CA LEU A 205 -12.83 -15.40 12.17
C LEU A 205 -13.42 -14.16 12.81
N ILE A 206 -14.58 -13.68 12.34
CA ILE A 206 -15.22 -12.46 12.86
C ILE A 206 -16.37 -12.72 13.84
N ASN A 207 -16.78 -13.96 14.05
CA ASN A 207 -17.75 -14.40 15.05
C ASN A 207 -17.05 -14.78 16.35
#